data_5999ba8427ad866909191f1813cb3bc5
#
_entry.id   5999ba8427ad866909191f1813cb3bc5
#
_cell.length_a   1.000
_cell.length_b   1.000
_cell.length_c   1.000
_cell.angle_alpha   90.00
_cell.angle_beta   90.00
_cell.angle_gamma   90.00
#
_symmetry.space_group_name_H-M   'P 1'
#
loop_
_entity.id
_entity.type
_entity.pdbx_description
1 polymer ?
#
loop_
_entity_poly.entity_id
_entity_poly.type
_entity_poly.pdbx_seq_one_letter_code
_entity_poly.pdbx_strand_id
1 'polypeptide(L)'
;MNRVFLVTGAATGIGAACCRRMAQEGTAFVVHTRKNAEGAQGTAAAIREKGGLAHVVLGDIASQETPASLVQAALDQFGRLDVVVANAGFADKTPLVQTDDAQLAKTFDTVLWGFIRLARAALPVLSEGRDSRLIAISSFVAHTFRNDVTVFPATSAAKAAVEALVRGLAIEYAPRGVTVNAVAPGFTQKDAGAHAAYSPAQWEMVKRSVPLGRLGTPDDVAATVNFMSSLEAGYVTGQTWHVNGGLI
;
A
#
# COMPACT_ATOMS: atom_id res chain seq x y z
N MET A 1 12.35 12.17 17.80
CA MET A 1 11.81 11.45 16.62
C MET A 1 10.54 12.16 16.21
N ASN A 2 10.45 12.57 14.92
CA ASN A 2 9.35 13.44 14.49
C ASN A 2 8.13 12.61 14.05
N ARG A 3 8.32 11.52 13.28
CA ARG A 3 7.23 10.64 12.83
C ARG A 3 7.71 9.20 12.63
N VAL A 4 6.84 8.24 12.94
CA VAL A 4 7.07 6.80 12.76
C VAL A 4 6.09 6.25 11.73
N PHE A 5 6.62 5.53 10.75
CA PHE A 5 5.91 4.95 9.63
C PHE A 5 5.95 3.43 9.69
N LEU A 6 4.83 2.78 9.43
CA LEU A 6 4.76 1.35 9.13
C LEU A 6 4.36 1.19 7.67
N VAL A 7 5.21 0.57 6.85
CA VAL A 7 4.94 0.33 5.43
C VAL A 7 4.97 -1.16 5.14
N THR A 8 3.85 -1.73 4.75
CA THR A 8 3.77 -3.16 4.40
C THR A 8 4.13 -3.40 2.93
N GLY A 9 4.80 -4.54 2.64
CA GLY A 9 5.28 -4.84 1.28
C GLY A 9 6.33 -3.85 0.79
N ALA A 10 7.24 -3.43 1.67
CA ALA A 10 8.19 -2.35 1.44
C ALA A 10 9.59 -2.82 0.96
N ALA A 11 9.73 -4.08 0.56
CA ALA A 11 11.00 -4.57 0.01
C ALA A 11 11.28 -4.07 -1.43
N THR A 12 10.23 -3.78 -2.21
CA THR A 12 10.32 -3.42 -3.63
C THR A 12 9.16 -2.51 -4.03
N GLY A 13 9.18 -2.00 -5.25
CA GLY A 13 8.07 -1.31 -5.91
C GLY A 13 7.55 -0.10 -5.13
N ILE A 14 6.22 0.04 -5.04
CA ILE A 14 5.54 1.19 -4.44
C ILE A 14 5.90 1.34 -2.96
N GLY A 15 5.91 0.26 -2.19
CA GLY A 15 6.22 0.32 -0.76
C GLY A 15 7.64 0.83 -0.48
N ALA A 16 8.63 0.33 -1.23
CA ALA A 16 10.02 0.80 -1.13
C ALA A 16 10.17 2.27 -1.59
N ALA A 17 9.48 2.66 -2.67
CA ALA A 17 9.48 4.05 -3.15
C ALA A 17 8.86 5.00 -2.10
N CYS A 18 7.76 4.59 -1.46
CA CYS A 18 7.15 5.34 -0.35
C CYS A 18 8.16 5.56 0.79
N CYS A 19 8.83 4.49 1.23
CA CYS A 19 9.86 4.59 2.28
C CYS A 19 10.97 5.57 1.88
N ARG A 20 11.56 5.39 0.69
CA ARG A 20 12.63 6.26 0.21
C ARG A 20 12.22 7.73 0.09
N ARG A 21 10.97 7.99 -0.33
CA ARG A 21 10.47 9.35 -0.51
C ARG A 21 10.17 10.06 0.79
N MET A 22 9.62 9.35 1.77
CA MET A 22 9.25 9.92 3.08
C MET A 22 10.43 9.95 4.07
N ALA A 23 11.54 9.26 3.75
CA ALA A 23 12.73 9.21 4.59
C ALA A 23 13.45 10.55 4.64
N GLN A 24 13.69 11.03 5.85
CA GLN A 24 14.49 12.23 6.18
C GLN A 24 14.95 12.13 7.63
N GLU A 25 15.80 13.04 8.05
CA GLU A 25 16.23 13.14 9.44
C GLU A 25 15.02 13.25 10.41
N GLY A 26 15.05 12.48 11.48
CA GLY A 26 13.98 12.44 12.48
C GLY A 26 12.80 11.53 12.14
N THR A 27 12.77 10.86 10.97
CA THR A 27 11.77 9.83 10.66
C THR A 27 12.25 8.42 11.01
N ALA A 28 11.31 7.53 11.33
CA ALA A 28 11.60 6.12 11.56
C ALA A 28 10.59 5.23 10.85
N PHE A 29 11.03 4.04 10.41
CA PHE A 29 10.24 3.14 9.60
C PHE A 29 10.28 1.70 10.10
N VAL A 30 9.11 1.08 10.22
CA VAL A 30 8.97 -0.37 10.17
C VAL A 30 8.81 -0.77 8.70
N VAL A 31 9.84 -1.43 8.17
CA VAL A 31 9.90 -1.89 6.77
C VAL A 31 9.49 -3.35 6.73
N HIS A 32 8.26 -3.63 6.31
CA HIS A 32 7.74 -4.99 6.31
C HIS A 32 7.79 -5.64 4.93
N THR A 33 8.11 -6.93 4.91
CA THR A 33 7.99 -7.80 3.74
C THR A 33 7.67 -9.24 4.15
N ARG A 34 7.06 -10.03 3.24
CA ARG A 34 6.76 -11.43 3.54
C ARG A 34 8.03 -12.30 3.62
N LYS A 35 8.90 -12.24 2.60
CA LYS A 35 10.07 -13.12 2.45
C LYS A 35 11.32 -12.45 1.87
N ASN A 36 11.18 -11.31 1.19
CA ASN A 36 12.30 -10.63 0.53
C ASN A 36 13.10 -9.80 1.53
N ALA A 37 13.87 -10.46 2.38
CA ALA A 37 14.68 -9.80 3.40
C ALA A 37 15.75 -8.88 2.77
N GLU A 38 16.40 -9.29 1.68
CA GLU A 38 17.41 -8.50 0.99
C GLU A 38 16.85 -7.17 0.48
N GLY A 39 15.71 -7.20 -0.25
CA GLY A 39 15.06 -5.98 -0.73
C GLY A 39 14.60 -5.07 0.42
N ALA A 40 14.12 -5.64 1.53
CA ALA A 40 13.75 -4.85 2.72
C ALA A 40 14.98 -4.21 3.38
N GLN A 41 16.10 -4.90 3.46
CA GLN A 41 17.37 -4.33 3.95
C GLN A 41 17.89 -3.23 3.02
N GLY A 42 17.77 -3.40 1.69
CA GLY A 42 18.10 -2.34 0.72
C GLY A 42 17.24 -1.08 0.92
N THR A 43 15.94 -1.26 1.17
CA THR A 43 15.04 -0.14 1.52
C THR A 43 15.45 0.50 2.84
N ALA A 44 15.76 -0.30 3.85
CA ALA A 44 16.21 0.20 5.15
C ALA A 44 17.55 0.95 5.06
N ALA A 45 18.49 0.50 4.22
CA ALA A 45 19.75 1.20 3.96
C ALA A 45 19.47 2.59 3.35
N ALA A 46 18.63 2.66 2.31
CA ALA A 46 18.25 3.93 1.69
C ALA A 46 17.54 4.93 2.64
N ILE A 47 16.79 4.43 3.63
CA ILE A 47 16.21 5.26 4.69
C ILE A 47 17.31 5.85 5.57
N ARG A 48 18.28 5.01 5.99
CA ARG A 48 19.39 5.43 6.86
C ARG A 48 20.33 6.42 6.17
N GLU A 49 20.58 6.26 4.87
CA GLU A 49 21.34 7.22 4.07
C GLU A 49 20.75 8.64 4.08
N LYS A 50 19.43 8.74 4.29
CA LYS A 50 18.72 10.02 4.44
C LYS A 50 18.56 10.48 5.90
N GLY A 51 19.28 9.86 6.83
CA GLY A 51 19.23 10.21 8.25
C GLY A 51 18.03 9.66 9.01
N GLY A 52 17.20 8.82 8.38
CA GLY A 52 16.09 8.14 9.04
C GLY A 52 16.51 6.87 9.76
N LEU A 53 15.64 6.35 10.62
CA LEU A 53 15.80 5.05 11.28
C LEU A 53 14.94 3.99 10.58
N ALA A 54 15.40 2.74 10.58
CA ALA A 54 14.64 1.65 9.96
C ALA A 54 14.81 0.34 10.73
N HIS A 55 13.67 -0.34 10.97
CA HIS A 55 13.58 -1.68 11.52
C HIS A 55 12.87 -2.59 10.50
N VAL A 56 13.50 -3.70 10.12
CA VAL A 56 12.94 -4.65 9.14
C VAL A 56 12.21 -5.76 9.87
N VAL A 57 10.97 -6.04 9.46
CA VAL A 57 10.15 -7.13 9.99
C VAL A 57 9.65 -8.02 8.85
N LEU A 58 9.80 -9.33 9.01
CA LEU A 58 9.29 -10.32 8.09
C LEU A 58 8.01 -10.96 8.64
N GLY A 59 7.08 -11.30 7.77
CA GLY A 59 5.86 -12.01 8.13
C GLY A 59 4.86 -12.02 6.97
N ASP A 60 3.90 -12.94 7.00
CA ASP A 60 2.83 -12.93 6.00
C ASP A 60 1.68 -12.05 6.50
N ILE A 61 1.35 -11.00 5.75
CA ILE A 61 0.26 -10.08 6.12
C ILE A 61 -1.11 -10.80 6.19
N ALA A 62 -1.23 -11.94 5.53
CA ALA A 62 -2.42 -12.78 5.58
C ALA A 62 -2.56 -13.54 6.91
N SER A 63 -1.49 -13.68 7.70
CA SER A 63 -1.58 -14.35 9.01
C SER A 63 -2.35 -13.49 10.02
N GLN A 64 -2.84 -14.13 11.07
CA GLN A 64 -3.59 -13.43 12.13
C GLN A 64 -2.68 -12.57 13.01
N GLU A 65 -1.44 -13.00 13.20
CA GLU A 65 -0.50 -12.44 14.16
C GLU A 65 0.36 -11.30 13.56
N THR A 66 0.77 -11.45 12.28
CA THR A 66 1.69 -10.48 11.65
C THR A 66 1.20 -9.03 11.73
N PRO A 67 -0.07 -8.69 11.41
CA PRO A 67 -0.52 -7.30 11.49
C PRO A 67 -0.33 -6.66 12.87
N ALA A 68 -0.63 -7.39 13.94
CA ALA A 68 -0.44 -6.91 15.31
C ALA A 68 1.03 -6.81 15.69
N SER A 69 1.86 -7.80 15.31
CA SER A 69 3.30 -7.77 15.58
C SER A 69 4.02 -6.62 14.88
N LEU A 70 3.56 -6.19 13.70
CA LEU A 70 4.11 -5.03 12.99
C LEU A 70 3.86 -3.71 13.75
N VAL A 71 2.66 -3.55 14.28
CA VAL A 71 2.32 -2.37 15.11
C VAL A 71 3.13 -2.41 16.41
N GLN A 72 3.21 -3.57 17.06
CA GLN A 72 4.01 -3.74 18.26
C GLN A 72 5.49 -3.44 18.02
N ALA A 73 6.05 -3.88 16.89
CA ALA A 73 7.43 -3.55 16.51
C ALA A 73 7.68 -2.03 16.38
N ALA A 74 6.69 -1.26 15.89
CA ALA A 74 6.81 0.20 15.87
C ALA A 74 6.86 0.78 17.29
N LEU A 75 6.04 0.27 18.20
CA LEU A 75 6.02 0.71 19.59
C LEU A 75 7.29 0.31 20.34
N ASP A 76 7.75 -0.94 20.18
CA ASP A 76 8.94 -1.44 20.87
C ASP A 76 10.23 -0.74 20.40
N GLN A 77 10.35 -0.47 19.11
CA GLN A 77 11.55 0.13 18.52
C GLN A 77 11.58 1.65 18.59
N PHE A 78 10.40 2.28 18.51
CA PHE A 78 10.32 3.72 18.31
C PHE A 78 9.38 4.45 19.26
N GLY A 79 8.64 3.72 20.11
CA GLY A 79 7.77 4.27 21.15
C GLY A 79 6.46 4.91 20.63
N ARG A 80 6.20 4.89 19.31
CA ARG A 80 5.01 5.50 18.69
C ARG A 80 4.74 4.95 17.30
N LEU A 81 3.55 5.25 16.78
CA LEU A 81 3.19 5.01 15.38
C LEU A 81 2.30 6.17 14.89
N ASP A 82 2.67 6.80 13.79
CA ASP A 82 1.96 7.98 13.26
C ASP A 82 1.33 7.74 11.89
N VAL A 83 1.97 6.91 11.07
CA VAL A 83 1.52 6.67 9.69
C VAL A 83 1.59 5.19 9.36
N VAL A 84 0.50 4.65 8.83
CA VAL A 84 0.46 3.29 8.28
C VAL A 84 0.18 3.36 6.79
N VAL A 85 1.05 2.74 5.99
CA VAL A 85 0.84 2.51 4.56
C VAL A 85 0.58 1.03 4.33
N ALA A 86 -0.68 0.66 4.17
CA ALA A 86 -1.14 -0.69 3.89
C ALA A 86 -0.97 -0.98 2.39
N ASN A 87 0.25 -1.39 2.00
CA ASN A 87 0.62 -1.58 0.59
C ASN A 87 0.75 -3.07 0.20
N ALA A 88 1.03 -3.98 1.15
CA ALA A 88 1.19 -5.39 0.85
C ALA A 88 -0.03 -5.96 0.12
N GLY A 89 0.20 -6.64 -0.99
CA GLY A 89 -0.84 -7.26 -1.81
C GLY A 89 -0.29 -7.76 -3.13
N PHE A 90 -1.15 -8.39 -3.89
CA PHE A 90 -0.85 -8.85 -5.25
C PHE A 90 -2.11 -8.74 -6.13
N ALA A 91 -1.95 -8.88 -7.43
CA ALA A 91 -3.03 -8.91 -8.40
C ALA A 91 -3.12 -10.31 -9.03
N ASP A 92 -4.31 -10.90 -9.00
CA ASP A 92 -4.64 -12.17 -9.63
C ASP A 92 -5.58 -11.93 -10.82
N LYS A 93 -5.13 -12.32 -12.00
CA LYS A 93 -5.86 -12.18 -13.28
C LYS A 93 -6.64 -13.44 -13.68
N THR A 94 -6.67 -14.47 -12.83
CA THR A 94 -7.37 -15.71 -13.11
C THR A 94 -8.87 -15.43 -13.30
N PRO A 95 -9.48 -15.89 -14.40
CA PRO A 95 -10.93 -15.77 -14.59
C PRO A 95 -11.69 -16.43 -13.44
N LEU A 96 -12.79 -15.82 -13.00
CA LEU A 96 -13.52 -16.29 -11.80
C LEU A 96 -13.92 -17.76 -11.89
N VAL A 97 -14.38 -18.22 -13.06
CA VAL A 97 -14.79 -19.62 -13.26
C VAL A 97 -13.63 -20.61 -13.22
N GLN A 98 -12.39 -20.16 -13.26
CA GLN A 98 -11.17 -20.98 -13.16
C GLN A 98 -10.49 -20.82 -11.79
N THR A 99 -11.00 -19.95 -10.94
CA THR A 99 -10.44 -19.69 -9.60
C THR A 99 -11.09 -20.68 -8.63
N ASP A 100 -10.29 -21.50 -7.97
CA ASP A 100 -10.78 -22.33 -6.88
C ASP A 100 -10.93 -21.54 -5.56
N ASP A 101 -11.61 -22.14 -4.59
CA ASP A 101 -11.87 -21.49 -3.30
C ASP A 101 -10.58 -21.15 -2.53
N ALA A 102 -9.53 -21.96 -2.66
CA ALA A 102 -8.26 -21.73 -1.98
C ALA A 102 -7.52 -20.51 -2.57
N GLN A 103 -7.53 -20.35 -3.90
CA GLN A 103 -6.97 -19.20 -4.58
C GLN A 103 -7.77 -17.93 -4.28
N LEU A 104 -9.10 -18.04 -4.24
CA LEU A 104 -9.98 -16.94 -3.85
C LEU A 104 -9.71 -16.54 -2.39
N ALA A 105 -9.69 -17.48 -1.46
CA ALA A 105 -9.36 -17.25 -0.07
C ALA A 105 -7.99 -16.56 0.09
N LYS A 106 -6.95 -17.03 -0.60
CA LYS A 106 -5.61 -16.41 -0.60
C LYS A 106 -5.65 -14.96 -1.02
N THR A 107 -6.43 -14.61 -2.05
CA THR A 107 -6.57 -13.23 -2.53
C THR A 107 -7.24 -12.36 -1.47
N PHE A 108 -8.35 -12.82 -0.91
CA PHE A 108 -9.08 -12.10 0.13
C PHE A 108 -8.29 -12.01 1.44
N ASP A 109 -7.63 -13.08 1.86
CA ASP A 109 -6.79 -13.07 3.07
C ASP A 109 -5.64 -12.09 2.99
N THR A 110 -4.98 -11.99 1.83
CA THR A 110 -3.86 -11.06 1.67
C THR A 110 -4.33 -9.62 1.50
N VAL A 111 -5.33 -9.38 0.63
CA VAL A 111 -5.70 -8.02 0.22
C VAL A 111 -6.70 -7.39 1.18
N LEU A 112 -7.74 -8.13 1.57
CA LEU A 112 -8.83 -7.59 2.40
C LEU A 112 -8.59 -7.86 3.88
N TRP A 113 -8.44 -9.12 4.28
CA TRP A 113 -8.25 -9.46 5.68
C TRP A 113 -6.92 -8.95 6.23
N GLY A 114 -5.85 -8.94 5.42
CA GLY A 114 -4.59 -8.29 5.80
C GLY A 114 -4.78 -6.81 6.13
N PHE A 115 -5.55 -6.07 5.32
CA PHE A 115 -5.90 -4.68 5.61
C PHE A 115 -6.76 -4.55 6.87
N ILE A 116 -7.82 -5.37 7.01
CA ILE A 116 -8.72 -5.33 8.17
C ILE A 116 -7.93 -5.57 9.47
N ARG A 117 -7.12 -6.62 9.52
CA ARG A 117 -6.32 -6.98 10.70
C ARG A 117 -5.32 -5.88 11.05
N LEU A 118 -4.65 -5.30 10.03
CA LEU A 118 -3.71 -4.21 10.21
C LEU A 118 -4.41 -2.94 10.71
N ALA A 119 -5.55 -2.57 10.13
CA ALA A 119 -6.33 -1.42 10.57
C ALA A 119 -6.81 -1.60 12.02
N ARG A 120 -7.32 -2.78 12.38
CA ARG A 120 -7.75 -3.09 13.75
C ARG A 120 -6.62 -2.99 14.77
N ALA A 121 -5.40 -3.38 14.41
CA ALA A 121 -4.25 -3.26 15.29
C ALA A 121 -3.72 -1.82 15.36
N ALA A 122 -3.70 -1.10 14.25
CA ALA A 122 -3.08 0.22 14.16
C ALA A 122 -3.98 1.37 14.63
N LEU A 123 -5.28 1.34 14.34
CA LEU A 123 -6.18 2.46 14.61
C LEU A 123 -6.28 2.85 16.09
N PRO A 124 -6.30 1.93 17.07
CA PRO A 124 -6.23 2.31 18.49
C PRO A 124 -4.98 3.14 18.79
N VAL A 125 -3.80 2.70 18.32
CA VAL A 125 -2.52 3.39 18.55
C VAL A 125 -2.48 4.73 17.80
N LEU A 126 -2.93 4.76 16.54
CA LEU A 126 -3.02 6.00 15.77
C LEU A 126 -3.94 7.04 16.43
N SER A 127 -4.96 6.60 17.14
CA SER A 127 -5.93 7.46 17.86
C SER A 127 -5.35 8.12 19.12
N GLU A 128 -4.25 7.61 19.66
CA GLU A 128 -3.54 8.22 20.80
C GLU A 128 -2.62 9.37 20.33
N GLY A 129 -2.28 9.37 19.05
CA GLY A 129 -1.45 10.39 18.44
C GLY A 129 -2.23 11.62 17.97
N ARG A 130 -1.48 12.59 17.43
CA ARG A 130 -2.05 13.72 16.68
C ARG A 130 -1.60 13.63 15.23
N ASP A 131 -2.48 14.00 14.31
CA ASP A 131 -2.17 14.00 12.87
C ASP A 131 -1.78 12.63 12.31
N SER A 132 -2.45 11.59 12.78
CA SER A 132 -2.19 10.21 12.37
C SER A 132 -2.85 9.89 11.03
N ARG A 133 -2.26 8.94 10.29
CA ARG A 133 -2.66 8.59 8.91
C ARG A 133 -2.72 7.08 8.72
N LEU A 134 -3.82 6.60 8.14
CA LEU A 134 -3.91 5.25 7.57
C LEU A 134 -4.15 5.37 6.07
N ILE A 135 -3.22 4.88 5.26
CA ILE A 135 -3.26 4.98 3.81
C ILE A 135 -3.27 3.57 3.22
N ALA A 136 -4.32 3.22 2.48
CA ALA A 136 -4.42 1.95 1.78
C ALA A 136 -3.95 2.10 0.33
N ILE A 137 -3.13 1.17 -0.17
CA ILE A 137 -2.86 1.07 -1.60
C ILE A 137 -3.91 0.17 -2.23
N SER A 138 -4.86 0.81 -2.94
CA SER A 138 -5.87 0.16 -3.75
C SER A 138 -5.34 -0.18 -5.15
N SER A 139 -6.15 -0.10 -6.17
CA SER A 139 -5.76 -0.32 -7.56
C SER A 139 -6.84 0.18 -8.52
N PHE A 140 -6.45 0.57 -9.73
CA PHE A 140 -7.38 0.85 -10.82
C PHE A 140 -8.34 -0.31 -11.10
N VAL A 141 -7.96 -1.55 -10.79
CA VAL A 141 -8.80 -2.72 -11.06
C VAL A 141 -10.14 -2.71 -10.30
N ALA A 142 -10.25 -1.92 -9.23
CA ALA A 142 -11.51 -1.71 -8.53
C ALA A 142 -12.48 -0.77 -9.26
N HIS A 143 -12.01 -0.05 -10.30
CA HIS A 143 -12.76 1.02 -10.96
C HIS A 143 -12.86 0.86 -12.47
N THR A 144 -11.85 0.26 -13.12
CA THR A 144 -11.74 0.20 -14.57
C THR A 144 -12.18 -1.16 -15.09
N PHE A 145 -13.36 -1.21 -15.70
CA PHE A 145 -13.96 -2.41 -16.29
C PHE A 145 -14.19 -2.16 -17.78
N ARG A 146 -13.14 -2.42 -18.58
CA ARG A 146 -13.13 -2.17 -20.03
C ARG A 146 -12.69 -3.44 -20.75
N ASN A 147 -13.11 -3.59 -22.00
CA ASN A 147 -12.78 -4.74 -22.84
C ASN A 147 -11.34 -4.75 -23.37
N ASP A 148 -10.67 -3.60 -23.34
CA ASP A 148 -9.26 -3.42 -23.73
C ASP A 148 -8.30 -3.46 -22.53
N VAL A 149 -8.80 -3.72 -21.33
CA VAL A 149 -8.02 -3.80 -20.08
C VAL A 149 -8.21 -5.17 -19.44
N THR A 150 -7.11 -5.80 -19.03
CA THR A 150 -7.17 -7.07 -18.31
C THR A 150 -7.97 -6.91 -17.01
N VAL A 151 -8.98 -7.72 -16.82
CA VAL A 151 -9.78 -7.76 -15.61
C VAL A 151 -9.15 -8.69 -14.55
N PHE A 152 -9.40 -8.39 -13.27
CA PHE A 152 -8.85 -9.10 -12.12
C PHE A 152 -9.98 -9.39 -11.12
N PRO A 153 -10.90 -10.32 -11.40
CA PRO A 153 -12.19 -10.41 -10.70
C PRO A 153 -12.08 -10.46 -9.17
N ALA A 154 -11.30 -11.40 -8.64
CA ALA A 154 -11.10 -11.55 -7.20
C ALA A 154 -10.38 -10.33 -6.57
N THR A 155 -9.33 -9.83 -7.25
CA THR A 155 -8.58 -8.67 -6.76
C THR A 155 -9.43 -7.40 -6.80
N SER A 156 -10.24 -7.20 -7.84
CA SER A 156 -11.16 -6.06 -7.96
C SER A 156 -12.15 -6.02 -6.81
N ALA A 157 -12.79 -7.16 -6.51
CA ALA A 157 -13.72 -7.28 -5.40
C ALA A 157 -13.05 -6.97 -4.05
N ALA A 158 -11.86 -7.55 -3.80
CA ALA A 158 -11.13 -7.32 -2.56
C ALA A 158 -10.68 -5.85 -2.41
N LYS A 159 -10.20 -5.21 -3.48
CA LYS A 159 -9.79 -3.79 -3.46
C LYS A 159 -10.97 -2.84 -3.31
N ALA A 160 -12.10 -3.11 -3.96
CA ALA A 160 -13.33 -2.35 -3.77
C ALA A 160 -13.83 -2.42 -2.32
N ALA A 161 -13.74 -3.60 -1.69
CA ALA A 161 -14.06 -3.77 -0.28
C ALA A 161 -13.12 -2.97 0.64
N VAL A 162 -11.81 -2.94 0.35
CA VAL A 162 -10.85 -2.09 1.09
C VAL A 162 -11.23 -0.61 1.00
N GLU A 163 -11.63 -0.11 -0.18
CA GLU A 163 -12.06 1.29 -0.33
C GLU A 163 -13.37 1.60 0.38
N ALA A 164 -14.30 0.67 0.44
CA ALA A 164 -15.50 0.82 1.24
C ALA A 164 -15.17 0.93 2.73
N LEU A 165 -14.23 0.12 3.23
CA LEU A 165 -13.73 0.23 4.61
C LEU A 165 -13.01 1.55 4.85
N VAL A 166 -12.19 2.03 3.92
CA VAL A 166 -11.51 3.33 4.01
C VAL A 166 -12.53 4.45 4.28
N ARG A 167 -13.64 4.49 3.54
CA ARG A 167 -14.70 5.48 3.75
C ARG A 167 -15.37 5.36 5.12
N GLY A 168 -15.69 4.14 5.55
CA GLY A 168 -16.28 3.89 6.87
C GLY A 168 -15.35 4.29 8.01
N LEU A 169 -14.10 3.83 7.96
CA LEU A 169 -13.08 4.13 8.97
C LEU A 169 -12.72 5.63 9.01
N ALA A 170 -12.77 6.33 7.86
CA ALA A 170 -12.56 7.77 7.82
C ALA A 170 -13.58 8.53 8.69
N ILE A 171 -14.86 8.14 8.63
CA ILE A 171 -15.91 8.74 9.46
C ILE A 171 -15.76 8.35 10.93
N GLU A 172 -15.47 7.06 11.19
CA GLU A 172 -15.35 6.53 12.55
C GLU A 172 -14.18 7.16 13.33
N TYR A 173 -13.05 7.42 12.64
CA TYR A 173 -11.82 7.86 13.29
C TYR A 173 -11.49 9.35 13.11
N ALA A 174 -12.24 10.09 12.28
CA ALA A 174 -12.07 11.54 12.14
C ALA A 174 -12.16 12.30 13.48
N PRO A 175 -13.09 11.98 14.41
CA PRO A 175 -13.15 12.66 15.71
C PRO A 175 -11.90 12.45 16.58
N ARG A 176 -11.06 11.44 16.25
CA ARG A 176 -9.81 11.13 16.93
C ARG A 176 -8.58 11.68 16.20
N GLY A 177 -8.79 12.53 15.18
CA GLY A 177 -7.69 13.14 14.40
C GLY A 177 -6.96 12.20 13.46
N VAL A 178 -7.52 11.02 13.15
CA VAL A 178 -6.94 10.07 12.19
C VAL A 178 -7.59 10.28 10.82
N THR A 179 -6.80 10.56 9.79
CA THR A 179 -7.30 10.52 8.41
C THR A 179 -7.08 9.14 7.81
N VAL A 180 -8.08 8.64 7.08
CA VAL A 180 -8.04 7.34 6.42
C VAL A 180 -8.34 7.52 4.94
N ASN A 181 -7.38 7.18 4.07
CA ASN A 181 -7.49 7.39 2.62
C ASN A 181 -6.98 6.19 1.84
N ALA A 182 -7.29 6.14 0.56
CA ALA A 182 -6.75 5.18 -0.38
C ALA A 182 -6.04 5.88 -1.56
N VAL A 183 -5.04 5.22 -2.11
CA VAL A 183 -4.43 5.55 -3.41
C VAL A 183 -4.68 4.38 -4.35
N ALA A 184 -5.22 4.65 -5.53
CA ALA A 184 -5.49 3.67 -6.57
C ALA A 184 -4.50 3.84 -7.75
N PRO A 185 -3.37 3.11 -7.74
CA PRO A 185 -2.43 3.11 -8.84
C PRO A 185 -3.03 2.52 -10.11
N GLY A 186 -2.63 3.06 -11.27
CA GLY A 186 -2.83 2.42 -12.57
C GLY A 186 -1.79 1.33 -12.84
N PHE A 187 -1.56 1.04 -14.13
CA PHE A 187 -0.46 0.18 -14.54
C PHE A 187 0.87 0.82 -14.16
N THR A 188 1.51 0.25 -13.16
CA THR A 188 2.77 0.74 -12.59
C THR A 188 3.90 -0.22 -12.94
N GLN A 189 5.05 0.31 -13.35
CA GLN A 189 6.25 -0.45 -13.61
C GLN A 189 6.64 -1.23 -12.33
N LYS A 190 7.04 -2.48 -12.52
CA LYS A 190 7.63 -3.29 -11.47
C LYS A 190 9.15 -3.25 -11.59
N ASP A 191 9.83 -3.56 -10.51
CA ASP A 191 11.28 -3.68 -10.52
C ASP A 191 11.75 -4.73 -11.55
N ALA A 192 12.98 -4.60 -12.03
CA ALA A 192 13.56 -5.48 -13.06
C ALA A 192 13.41 -6.96 -12.65
N GLY A 193 12.90 -7.78 -13.57
CA GLY A 193 12.61 -9.20 -13.35
C GLY A 193 11.16 -9.54 -12.96
N ALA A 194 10.33 -8.56 -12.56
CA ALA A 194 8.93 -8.80 -12.22
C ALA A 194 7.95 -8.61 -13.41
N HIS A 195 8.48 -8.32 -14.61
CA HIS A 195 7.69 -8.05 -15.83
C HIS A 195 7.24 -9.30 -16.61
N ALA A 196 7.45 -10.50 -16.09
CA ALA A 196 7.13 -11.75 -16.80
C ALA A 196 5.63 -11.96 -17.12
N ALA A 197 4.73 -11.08 -16.63
CA ALA A 197 3.28 -11.23 -16.83
C ALA A 197 2.79 -10.85 -18.23
N TYR A 198 3.54 -10.06 -19.00
CA TYR A 198 3.19 -9.57 -20.34
C TYR A 198 4.40 -9.58 -21.27
N SER A 199 4.17 -9.89 -22.55
CA SER A 199 5.18 -9.72 -23.59
C SER A 199 5.45 -8.23 -23.87
N PRO A 200 6.58 -7.86 -24.56
CA PRO A 200 6.82 -6.47 -24.94
C PRO A 200 5.68 -5.85 -25.74
N ALA A 201 5.06 -6.62 -26.67
CA ALA A 201 3.93 -6.16 -27.47
C ALA A 201 2.69 -5.89 -26.60
N GLN A 202 2.42 -6.74 -25.60
CA GLN A 202 1.32 -6.53 -24.67
C GLN A 202 1.57 -5.28 -23.78
N TRP A 203 2.82 -5.02 -23.39
CA TRP A 203 3.15 -3.80 -22.66
C TRP A 203 2.93 -2.54 -23.49
N GLU A 204 3.23 -2.57 -24.80
CA GLU A 204 2.91 -1.45 -25.69
C GLU A 204 1.39 -1.22 -25.83
N MET A 205 0.59 -2.29 -25.87
CA MET A 205 -0.87 -2.17 -25.86
C MET A 205 -1.36 -1.54 -24.54
N VAL A 206 -0.81 -1.99 -23.42
CA VAL A 206 -1.15 -1.41 -22.09
C VAL A 206 -0.80 0.07 -22.03
N LYS A 207 0.37 0.49 -22.54
CA LYS A 207 0.74 1.91 -22.58
C LYS A 207 -0.25 2.74 -23.40
N ARG A 208 -0.72 2.19 -24.54
CA ARG A 208 -1.71 2.86 -25.39
C ARG A 208 -3.07 3.01 -24.74
N SER A 209 -3.44 2.13 -23.81
CA SER A 209 -4.69 2.23 -23.07
C SER A 209 -4.66 3.31 -21.97
N VAL A 210 -3.47 3.80 -21.60
CA VAL A 210 -3.27 4.87 -20.61
C VAL A 210 -3.24 6.22 -21.34
N PRO A 211 -4.15 7.18 -21.04
CA PRO A 211 -4.17 8.49 -21.71
C PRO A 211 -2.86 9.26 -21.69
N LEU A 212 -2.07 9.18 -20.59
CA LEU A 212 -0.73 9.78 -20.54
C LEU A 212 0.32 9.06 -21.39
N GLY A 213 -0.01 7.95 -22.08
CA GLY A 213 0.86 7.22 -23.00
C GLY A 213 2.05 6.51 -22.34
N ARG A 214 2.06 6.39 -21.04
CA ARG A 214 3.11 5.71 -20.28
C ARG A 214 2.58 4.90 -19.11
N LEU A 215 3.36 3.95 -18.66
CA LEU A 215 3.13 3.32 -17.36
C LEU A 215 3.49 4.30 -16.24
N GLY A 216 2.80 4.20 -15.11
CA GLY A 216 3.22 4.85 -13.87
C GLY A 216 4.52 4.23 -13.35
N THR A 217 5.24 4.96 -12.54
CA THR A 217 6.38 4.49 -11.76
C THR A 217 5.99 4.33 -10.30
N PRO A 218 6.71 3.53 -9.50
CA PRO A 218 6.54 3.53 -8.06
C PRO A 218 6.63 4.94 -7.43
N ASP A 219 7.46 5.81 -7.98
CA ASP A 219 7.64 7.18 -7.50
C ASP A 219 6.45 8.10 -7.83
N ASP A 220 5.72 7.87 -8.94
CA ASP A 220 4.46 8.58 -9.22
C ASP A 220 3.44 8.33 -8.09
N VAL A 221 3.34 7.07 -7.63
CA VAL A 221 2.43 6.68 -6.54
C VAL A 221 2.95 7.20 -5.19
N ALA A 222 4.24 7.04 -4.93
CA ALA A 222 4.88 7.47 -3.69
C ALA A 222 4.76 8.99 -3.47
N ALA A 223 4.68 9.79 -4.52
CA ALA A 223 4.45 11.24 -4.43
C ALA A 223 3.10 11.55 -3.77
N THR A 224 2.03 10.86 -4.19
CA THR A 224 0.70 11.01 -3.61
C THR A 224 0.64 10.49 -2.18
N VAL A 225 1.25 9.33 -1.91
CA VAL A 225 1.33 8.76 -0.55
C VAL A 225 2.08 9.70 0.38
N ASN A 226 3.18 10.31 -0.08
CA ASN A 226 3.94 11.29 0.69
C ASN A 226 3.08 12.51 1.07
N PHE A 227 2.33 13.08 0.11
CA PHE A 227 1.40 14.16 0.42
C PHE A 227 0.35 13.71 1.44
N MET A 228 -0.32 12.58 1.22
CA MET A 228 -1.35 12.07 2.16
C MET A 228 -0.80 11.75 3.55
N SER A 229 0.48 11.42 3.65
CA SER A 229 1.16 11.19 4.93
C SER A 229 1.56 12.47 5.64
N SER A 230 1.59 13.60 4.96
CA SER A 230 2.05 14.89 5.50
C SER A 230 1.01 15.55 6.41
N LEU A 231 1.43 16.61 7.11
CA LEU A 231 0.52 17.45 7.89
C LEU A 231 -0.43 18.26 6.99
N GLU A 232 0.01 18.61 5.78
CA GLU A 232 -0.76 19.38 4.80
C GLU A 232 -2.04 18.65 4.35
N ALA A 233 -2.04 17.31 4.39
CA ALA A 233 -3.22 16.50 4.10
C ALA A 233 -4.19 16.35 5.29
N GLY A 234 -4.07 17.15 6.33
CA GLY A 234 -4.88 17.03 7.56
C GLY A 234 -6.39 17.17 7.36
N TYR A 235 -6.84 17.76 6.25
CA TYR A 235 -8.27 17.90 5.91
C TYR A 235 -8.72 16.95 4.80
N VAL A 236 -7.88 15.98 4.42
CA VAL A 236 -8.19 14.96 3.39
C VAL A 236 -8.45 13.63 4.08
N THR A 237 -9.71 13.17 4.09
CA THR A 237 -10.09 11.87 4.65
C THR A 237 -11.23 11.23 3.86
N GLY A 238 -11.31 9.91 3.84
CA GLY A 238 -12.33 9.13 3.13
C GLY A 238 -12.17 9.13 1.61
N GLN A 239 -11.03 9.58 1.08
CA GLN A 239 -10.82 9.73 -0.35
C GLN A 239 -10.08 8.53 -0.94
N THR A 240 -10.40 8.21 -2.20
CA THR A 240 -9.58 7.35 -3.06
C THR A 240 -9.00 8.21 -4.17
N TRP A 241 -7.67 8.41 -4.17
CA TRP A 241 -7.00 9.20 -5.19
C TRP A 241 -6.40 8.30 -6.27
N HIS A 242 -6.82 8.53 -7.50
CA HIS A 242 -6.35 7.78 -8.66
C HIS A 242 -5.00 8.32 -9.16
N VAL A 243 -3.99 7.46 -9.18
CA VAL A 243 -2.66 7.73 -9.75
C VAL A 243 -2.47 6.76 -10.91
N ASN A 244 -3.20 6.98 -12.00
CA ASN A 244 -3.41 5.99 -13.06
C ASN A 244 -3.20 6.53 -14.48
N GLY A 245 -2.71 7.77 -14.62
CA GLY A 245 -2.46 8.37 -15.94
C GLY A 245 -3.71 8.65 -16.77
N GLY A 246 -4.89 8.77 -16.13
CA GLY A 246 -6.17 8.97 -16.80
C GLY A 246 -6.89 7.67 -17.19
N LEU A 247 -6.40 6.52 -16.77
CA LEU A 247 -7.05 5.22 -16.97
C LEU A 247 -8.31 5.13 -16.09
N ILE A 248 -9.46 5.44 -16.68
CA ILE A 248 -10.78 5.48 -16.06
C ILE A 248 -11.78 4.57 -16.77
#